data_ecd640ff9e22b2c7c05eab92de7a614a
#
_entry.id   ecd640ff9e22b2c7c05eab92de7a614a
#
_cell.length_a   1.000
_cell.length_b   1.000
_cell.length_c   1.000
_cell.angle_alpha   90.00
_cell.angle_beta   90.00
_cell.angle_gamma   90.00
#
_symmetry.space_group_name_H-M   'P 1'
#
loop_
_entity.id
_entity.type
_entity.pdbx_description
1 polymer ?
#
loop_
_entity_poly.entity_id
_entity_poly.type
_entity_poly.pdbx_seq_one_letter_code
_entity_poly.pdbx_strand_id
1 'polypeptide(L)'
;AVLASLISNGIWSSWGAAGLTCSGGYAAMVAEGAGAVYNLPMLDSMDTAAIYNMLSMATARVNAVGAFLCPFVITVVCYGKKGLKGLVPFLFISGIVGAAAMIGVTHTIGFEFTSIISGLLVVIVDFIYCKAVKGHTPEEFKAIPPETKSSIPAWKAIFTYALLLIALPCARFGLVGTYVYKRGFAVWIGTTILVVCFIGSLVLGYTKNFHKCVAISFKSVIGALIAMAFLSGLAEVMKTAGMLSILAKALAAVVGNGYPAAAVFIGCLGSFMTGTTLGSNIMFHP
;
A
#
# COMPACT_ATOMS: atom_id res chain seq x y z
N ALA A 1 12.02 -7.45 13.04
CA ALA A 1 11.68 -6.18 12.36
C ALA A 1 11.21 -6.43 10.92
N VAL A 2 12.04 -7.06 10.05
CA VAL A 2 11.70 -7.28 8.63
C VAL A 2 10.39 -8.04 8.43
N LEU A 3 10.18 -9.16 9.16
CA LEU A 3 8.96 -9.96 9.06
C LEU A 3 7.72 -9.16 9.45
N ALA A 4 7.77 -8.41 10.55
CA ALA A 4 6.69 -7.55 11.00
C ALA A 4 6.34 -6.48 9.95
N SER A 5 7.38 -5.86 9.37
CA SER A 5 7.25 -4.86 8.31
C SER A 5 6.59 -5.44 7.05
N LEU A 6 6.97 -6.66 6.63
CA LEU A 6 6.38 -7.32 5.47
C LEU A 6 4.90 -7.68 5.68
N ILE A 7 4.54 -8.19 6.87
CA ILE A 7 3.13 -8.50 7.20
C ILE A 7 2.30 -7.22 7.18
N SER A 8 2.78 -6.16 7.83
CA SER A 8 2.10 -4.87 7.84
C SER A 8 1.94 -4.33 6.42
N ASN A 9 3.01 -4.35 5.62
CA ASN A 9 2.97 -3.89 4.23
C ASN A 9 1.94 -4.66 3.39
N GLY A 10 1.79 -5.97 3.60
CA GLY A 10 0.81 -6.79 2.88
C GLY A 10 -0.62 -6.26 3.04
N ILE A 11 -1.01 -5.87 4.24
CA ILE A 11 -2.37 -5.36 4.53
C ILE A 11 -2.58 -3.95 3.97
N TRP A 12 -1.55 -3.11 4.00
CA TRP A 12 -1.60 -1.73 3.50
C TRP A 12 -1.19 -1.60 2.03
N SER A 13 -0.84 -2.71 1.36
CA SER A 13 -0.31 -2.71 0.00
C SER A 13 -1.27 -2.13 -1.03
N SER A 14 -2.58 -2.29 -0.85
CA SER A 14 -3.61 -1.69 -1.71
C SER A 14 -3.47 -0.17 -1.80
N TRP A 15 -3.02 0.47 -0.74
CA TRP A 15 -2.84 1.92 -0.62
C TRP A 15 -1.37 2.33 -0.81
N GLY A 16 -0.50 1.37 -1.17
CA GLY A 16 0.91 1.61 -1.40
C GLY A 16 1.18 2.59 -2.54
N ALA A 17 2.35 3.24 -2.51
CA ALA A 17 2.76 4.25 -3.48
C ALA A 17 1.68 5.34 -3.70
N ALA A 18 1.09 5.83 -2.62
CA ALA A 18 0.02 6.84 -2.63
C ALA A 18 -1.20 6.40 -3.46
N GLY A 19 -1.64 5.15 -3.31
CA GLY A 19 -2.81 4.61 -3.98
C GLY A 19 -2.59 4.13 -5.42
N LEU A 20 -1.34 4.11 -5.91
CA LEU A 20 -1.04 3.64 -7.28
C LEU A 20 -1.52 2.20 -7.51
N THR A 21 -1.44 1.36 -6.49
CA THR A 21 -1.87 -0.04 -6.56
C THR A 21 -3.37 -0.15 -6.84
N CYS A 22 -4.20 0.63 -6.15
CA CYS A 22 -5.63 0.68 -6.39
C CYS A 22 -5.96 1.33 -7.74
N SER A 23 -5.36 2.50 -8.01
CA SER A 23 -5.64 3.23 -9.25
C SER A 23 -5.27 2.44 -10.51
N GLY A 24 -4.23 1.62 -10.46
CA GLY A 24 -3.86 0.73 -11.57
C GLY A 24 -4.92 -0.33 -11.85
N GLY A 25 -5.47 -0.97 -10.81
CA GLY A 25 -6.57 -1.92 -10.96
C GLY A 25 -7.86 -1.24 -11.44
N TYR A 26 -8.23 -0.11 -10.83
CA TYR A 26 -9.45 0.63 -11.22
C TYR A 26 -9.37 1.17 -12.65
N ALA A 27 -8.19 1.59 -13.11
CA ALA A 27 -7.98 2.01 -14.49
C ALA A 27 -8.21 0.85 -15.48
N ALA A 28 -7.76 -0.34 -15.15
CA ALA A 28 -8.01 -1.53 -15.94
C ALA A 28 -9.53 -1.84 -16.03
N MET A 29 -10.22 -1.79 -14.89
CA MET A 29 -11.67 -2.00 -14.82
C MET A 29 -12.47 -0.98 -15.64
N VAL A 30 -12.12 0.30 -15.56
CA VAL A 30 -12.77 1.36 -16.33
C VAL A 30 -12.52 1.20 -17.82
N ALA A 31 -11.31 0.82 -18.22
CA ALA A 31 -10.96 0.58 -19.61
C ALA A 31 -11.75 -0.58 -20.25
N GLU A 32 -12.15 -1.58 -19.45
CA GLU A 32 -12.97 -2.72 -19.90
C GLU A 32 -14.47 -2.40 -19.96
N GLY A 33 -14.90 -1.23 -19.51
CA GLY A 33 -16.30 -0.91 -19.32
C GLY A 33 -16.82 -1.45 -17.99
N ALA A 34 -16.61 -0.71 -16.91
CA ALA A 34 -16.92 -1.13 -15.55
C ALA A 34 -18.39 -1.57 -15.38
N GLY A 35 -19.33 -0.94 -16.08
CA GLY A 35 -20.76 -1.31 -16.04
C GLY A 35 -21.02 -2.70 -16.57
N ALA A 36 -20.37 -3.08 -17.67
CA ALA A 36 -20.51 -4.40 -18.28
C ALA A 36 -19.81 -5.48 -17.45
N VAL A 37 -18.61 -5.20 -16.93
CA VAL A 37 -17.83 -6.16 -16.12
C VAL A 37 -18.57 -6.53 -14.83
N TYR A 38 -19.17 -5.55 -14.15
CA TYR A 38 -19.87 -5.79 -12.87
C TYR A 38 -21.38 -6.01 -13.02
N ASN A 39 -21.91 -6.00 -14.24
CA ASN A 39 -23.34 -6.02 -14.48
C ASN A 39 -24.08 -4.90 -13.70
N LEU A 40 -23.47 -3.74 -13.65
CA LEU A 40 -23.96 -2.53 -12.99
C LEU A 40 -23.99 -1.36 -13.99
N PRO A 41 -25.02 -1.26 -14.83
CA PRO A 41 -25.11 -0.23 -15.89
C PRO A 41 -24.97 1.22 -15.38
N MET A 42 -25.25 1.44 -14.09
CA MET A 42 -25.07 2.74 -13.47
C MET A 42 -23.61 3.24 -13.51
N LEU A 43 -22.63 2.32 -13.55
CA LEU A 43 -21.20 2.70 -13.59
C LEU A 43 -20.81 3.34 -14.91
N ASP A 44 -21.47 2.99 -16.02
CA ASP A 44 -21.19 3.54 -17.34
C ASP A 44 -21.61 5.02 -17.46
N SER A 45 -22.54 5.47 -16.59
CA SER A 45 -22.97 6.85 -16.51
C SER A 45 -22.19 7.69 -15.49
N MET A 46 -21.31 7.08 -14.70
CA MET A 46 -20.53 7.76 -13.67
C MET A 46 -19.22 8.31 -14.21
N ASP A 47 -18.79 9.43 -13.66
CA ASP A 47 -17.44 9.94 -13.91
C ASP A 47 -16.37 8.99 -13.33
N THR A 48 -15.23 8.88 -14.02
CA THR A 48 -14.11 8.01 -13.62
C THR A 48 -13.66 8.25 -12.19
N ALA A 49 -13.63 9.51 -11.73
CA ALA A 49 -13.27 9.84 -10.35
C ALA A 49 -14.29 9.30 -9.34
N ALA A 50 -15.57 9.34 -9.68
CA ALA A 50 -16.64 8.80 -8.84
C ALA A 50 -16.56 7.26 -8.73
N ILE A 51 -16.24 6.58 -9.84
CA ILE A 51 -16.00 5.14 -9.86
C ILE A 51 -14.81 4.77 -8.95
N TYR A 52 -13.69 5.48 -9.07
CA TYR A 52 -12.51 5.25 -8.23
C TYR A 52 -12.82 5.44 -6.75
N ASN A 53 -13.55 6.49 -6.40
CA ASN A 53 -13.98 6.72 -5.02
C ASN A 53 -14.87 5.60 -4.51
N MET A 54 -15.85 5.16 -5.27
CA MET A 54 -16.74 4.08 -4.87
C MET A 54 -15.98 2.76 -4.66
N LEU A 55 -15.11 2.38 -5.59
CA LEU A 55 -14.29 1.16 -5.50
C LEU A 55 -13.30 1.25 -4.34
N SER A 56 -12.68 2.40 -4.11
CA SER A 56 -11.76 2.60 -2.99
C SER A 56 -12.46 2.50 -1.64
N MET A 57 -13.67 3.02 -1.51
CA MET A 57 -14.47 2.89 -0.30
C MET A 57 -14.84 1.43 -0.02
N ALA A 58 -15.21 0.67 -1.06
CA ALA A 58 -15.48 -0.76 -0.93
C ALA A 58 -14.22 -1.52 -0.51
N THR A 59 -13.09 -1.26 -1.14
CA THR A 59 -11.78 -1.83 -0.82
C THR A 59 -11.38 -1.51 0.63
N ALA A 60 -11.59 -0.27 1.09
CA ALA A 60 -11.27 0.15 2.46
C ALA A 60 -12.09 -0.63 3.50
N ARG A 61 -13.37 -0.86 3.25
CA ARG A 61 -14.24 -1.64 4.16
C ARG A 61 -13.78 -3.07 4.31
N VAL A 62 -13.40 -3.71 3.21
CA VAL A 62 -12.88 -5.09 3.23
C VAL A 62 -11.52 -5.14 3.93
N ASN A 63 -10.60 -4.27 3.56
CA ASN A 63 -9.25 -4.24 4.13
C ASN A 63 -9.22 -3.78 5.60
N ALA A 64 -10.23 -3.08 6.09
CA ALA A 64 -10.33 -2.66 7.48
C ALA A 64 -10.32 -3.86 8.45
N VAL A 65 -10.88 -4.99 8.04
CA VAL A 65 -10.81 -6.24 8.82
C VAL A 65 -9.35 -6.71 8.96
N GLY A 66 -8.60 -6.67 7.86
CA GLY A 66 -7.17 -6.98 7.87
C GLY A 66 -6.36 -5.97 8.70
N ALA A 67 -6.67 -4.68 8.59
CA ALA A 67 -6.02 -3.63 9.37
C ALA A 67 -6.26 -3.81 10.89
N PHE A 68 -7.49 -4.20 11.28
CA PHE A 68 -7.80 -4.53 12.67
C PHE A 68 -7.01 -5.75 13.17
N LEU A 69 -6.90 -6.79 12.37
CA LEU A 69 -6.21 -8.03 12.74
C LEU A 69 -4.67 -7.91 12.68
N CYS A 70 -4.15 -6.94 11.92
CA CYS A 70 -2.72 -6.77 11.67
C CYS A 70 -1.84 -6.79 12.92
N PRO A 71 -2.09 -5.99 13.96
CA PRO A 71 -1.25 -5.98 15.15
C PRO A 71 -1.24 -7.32 15.89
N PHE A 72 -2.36 -8.06 15.87
CA PHE A 72 -2.43 -9.39 16.46
C PHE A 72 -1.59 -10.40 15.68
N VAL A 73 -1.73 -10.41 14.35
CA VAL A 73 -0.98 -11.32 13.47
C VAL A 73 0.52 -11.06 13.62
N ILE A 74 0.95 -9.80 13.59
CA ILE A 74 2.36 -9.43 13.77
C ILE A 74 2.87 -9.94 15.13
N THR A 75 2.09 -9.71 16.20
CA THR A 75 2.50 -10.13 17.54
C THR A 75 2.63 -11.65 17.63
N VAL A 76 1.67 -12.39 17.09
CA VAL A 76 1.70 -13.86 17.12
C VAL A 76 2.84 -14.43 16.27
N VAL A 77 3.07 -13.86 15.09
CA VAL A 77 4.13 -14.34 14.19
C VAL A 77 5.52 -14.01 14.71
N CYS A 78 5.72 -12.82 15.30
CA CYS A 78 7.04 -12.39 15.77
C CYS A 78 7.39 -12.90 17.17
N TYR A 79 6.40 -13.01 18.04
CA TYR A 79 6.61 -13.31 19.46
C TYR A 79 5.83 -14.53 19.96
N GLY A 80 5.10 -15.22 19.09
CA GLY A 80 4.25 -16.35 19.44
C GLY A 80 3.04 -15.94 20.30
N LYS A 81 2.27 -16.93 20.74
CA LYS A 81 1.09 -16.70 21.58
C LYS A 81 1.42 -16.05 22.94
N LYS A 82 2.65 -16.22 23.43
CA LYS A 82 3.11 -15.59 24.67
C LYS A 82 3.16 -14.06 24.56
N GLY A 83 3.45 -13.53 23.37
CA GLY A 83 3.49 -12.08 23.12
C GLY A 83 2.14 -11.38 23.26
N LEU A 84 1.03 -12.11 23.19
CA LEU A 84 -0.31 -11.54 23.40
C LEU A 84 -0.58 -11.22 24.87
N LYS A 85 0.11 -11.88 25.81
CA LYS A 85 -0.17 -11.74 27.24
C LYS A 85 0.15 -10.32 27.73
N GLY A 86 -0.88 -9.60 28.17
CA GLY A 86 -0.75 -8.21 28.62
C GLY A 86 -0.80 -7.13 27.54
N LEU A 87 -0.65 -7.52 26.25
CA LEU A 87 -0.69 -6.58 25.12
C LEU A 87 -2.06 -6.47 24.43
N VAL A 88 -2.99 -7.36 24.76
CA VAL A 88 -4.31 -7.41 24.11
C VAL A 88 -5.03 -6.05 24.05
N PRO A 89 -5.12 -5.24 25.13
CA PRO A 89 -5.78 -3.94 25.04
C PRO A 89 -5.09 -2.98 24.05
N PHE A 90 -3.75 -2.98 24.03
CA PHE A 90 -2.97 -2.20 23.08
C PHE A 90 -3.25 -2.61 21.65
N LEU A 91 -3.24 -3.93 21.36
CA LEU A 91 -3.48 -4.46 20.02
C LEU A 91 -4.91 -4.15 19.53
N PHE A 92 -5.89 -4.18 20.44
CA PHE A 92 -7.27 -3.76 20.13
C PHE A 92 -7.34 -2.28 19.74
N ILE A 93 -6.73 -1.41 20.52
CA ILE A 93 -6.74 0.04 20.25
C ILE A 93 -6.04 0.32 18.93
N SER A 94 -4.84 -0.21 18.72
CA SER A 94 -4.08 -0.07 17.48
C SER A 94 -4.87 -0.59 16.27
N GLY A 95 -5.49 -1.76 16.39
CA GLY A 95 -6.31 -2.35 15.34
C GLY A 95 -7.57 -1.53 15.02
N ILE A 96 -8.29 -1.06 16.03
CA ILE A 96 -9.49 -0.21 15.84
C ILE A 96 -9.09 1.11 15.17
N VAL A 97 -8.03 1.75 15.64
CA VAL A 97 -7.55 3.01 15.06
C VAL A 97 -7.12 2.81 13.61
N GLY A 98 -6.40 1.73 13.32
CA GLY A 98 -6.00 1.39 11.95
C GLY A 98 -7.19 1.19 11.00
N ALA A 99 -8.17 0.39 11.43
CA ALA A 99 -9.39 0.14 10.66
C ALA A 99 -10.24 1.40 10.47
N ALA A 100 -10.49 2.14 11.55
CA ALA A 100 -11.29 3.36 11.51
C ALA A 100 -10.62 4.46 10.67
N ALA A 101 -9.29 4.63 10.82
CA ALA A 101 -8.53 5.58 10.03
C ALA A 101 -8.53 5.20 8.53
N MET A 102 -8.36 3.92 8.20
CA MET A 102 -8.44 3.44 6.82
C MET A 102 -9.78 3.82 6.18
N ILE A 103 -10.88 3.49 6.83
CA ILE A 103 -12.22 3.83 6.33
C ILE A 103 -12.40 5.36 6.28
N GLY A 104 -12.13 6.05 7.38
CA GLY A 104 -12.36 7.49 7.51
C GLY A 104 -11.57 8.31 6.50
N VAL A 105 -10.27 8.06 6.37
CA VAL A 105 -9.40 8.78 5.42
C VAL A 105 -9.82 8.53 3.97
N THR A 106 -10.11 7.28 3.62
CA THR A 106 -10.55 6.94 2.26
C THR A 106 -11.86 7.65 1.89
N HIS A 107 -12.79 7.80 2.86
CA HIS A 107 -14.08 8.46 2.62
C HIS A 107 -14.01 9.98 2.60
N THR A 108 -13.07 10.58 3.32
CA THR A 108 -13.02 12.06 3.51
C THR A 108 -11.96 12.74 2.66
N ILE A 109 -10.77 12.14 2.57
CA ILE A 109 -9.60 12.76 1.94
C ILE A 109 -9.31 12.12 0.59
N GLY A 110 -9.48 10.80 0.51
CA GLY A 110 -9.25 10.04 -0.71
C GLY A 110 -8.26 8.88 -0.52
N PHE A 111 -8.31 7.95 -1.43
CA PHE A 111 -7.55 6.70 -1.38
C PHE A 111 -6.02 6.91 -1.49
N GLU A 112 -5.59 8.01 -2.13
CA GLU A 112 -4.18 8.36 -2.36
C GLU A 112 -3.41 8.57 -1.04
N PHE A 113 -4.10 9.05 0.00
CA PHE A 113 -3.50 9.38 1.30
C PHE A 113 -3.81 8.37 2.40
N THR A 114 -4.60 7.34 2.11
CA THR A 114 -5.12 6.41 3.10
C THR A 114 -4.01 5.75 3.92
N SER A 115 -2.97 5.18 3.29
CA SER A 115 -1.89 4.52 4.04
C SER A 115 -1.06 5.51 4.86
N ILE A 116 -0.78 6.68 4.30
CA ILE A 116 0.09 7.69 4.92
C ILE A 116 -0.57 8.25 6.18
N ILE A 117 -1.80 8.75 6.05
CA ILE A 117 -2.51 9.41 7.15
C ILE A 117 -2.92 8.38 8.21
N SER A 118 -3.43 7.22 7.79
CA SER A 118 -3.81 6.18 8.74
C SER A 118 -2.61 5.64 9.50
N GLY A 119 -1.47 5.43 8.82
CA GLY A 119 -0.23 5.01 9.47
C GLY A 119 0.24 6.04 10.51
N LEU A 120 0.17 7.33 10.17
CA LEU A 120 0.54 8.40 11.10
C LEU A 120 -0.40 8.43 12.33
N LEU A 121 -1.71 8.29 12.13
CA LEU A 121 -2.68 8.23 13.22
C LEU A 121 -2.43 7.05 14.15
N VAL A 122 -2.16 5.87 13.60
CA VAL A 122 -1.82 4.68 14.40
C VAL A 122 -0.56 4.94 15.22
N VAL A 123 0.51 5.46 14.61
CA VAL A 123 1.76 5.77 15.32
C VAL A 123 1.54 6.76 16.46
N ILE A 124 0.74 7.82 16.23
CA ILE A 124 0.44 8.82 17.26
C ILE A 124 -0.31 8.20 18.44
N VAL A 125 -1.37 7.44 18.15
CA VAL A 125 -2.19 6.80 19.20
C VAL A 125 -1.39 5.75 19.97
N ASP A 126 -0.62 4.92 19.27
CA ASP A 126 0.23 3.91 19.88
C ASP A 126 1.30 4.54 20.78
N PHE A 127 1.90 5.65 20.34
CA PHE A 127 2.86 6.40 21.14
C PHE A 127 2.23 7.01 22.40
N ILE A 128 1.04 7.60 22.29
CA ILE A 128 0.29 8.14 23.43
C ILE A 128 -0.05 7.01 24.40
N TYR A 129 -0.54 5.87 23.90
CA TYR A 129 -0.86 4.72 24.72
C TYR A 129 0.37 4.21 25.48
N CYS A 130 1.49 4.01 24.78
CA CYS A 130 2.74 3.55 25.41
C CYS A 130 3.28 4.51 26.48
N LYS A 131 3.03 5.82 26.32
CA LYS A 131 3.37 6.79 27.36
C LYS A 131 2.41 6.77 28.56
N ALA A 132 1.12 6.57 28.30
CA ALA A 132 0.08 6.55 29.32
C ALA A 132 0.14 5.27 30.17
N VAL A 133 0.35 4.14 29.53
CA VAL A 133 0.45 2.83 30.18
C VAL A 133 1.92 2.49 30.35
N LYS A 134 2.46 2.73 31.54
CA LYS A 134 3.83 2.34 31.91
C LYS A 134 3.93 0.81 31.98
N GLY A 135 4.01 0.16 30.85
CA GLY A 135 4.18 -1.28 30.73
C GLY A 135 5.62 -1.71 31.02
N HIS A 136 5.78 -2.87 31.65
CA HIS A 136 7.08 -3.50 31.78
C HIS A 136 7.29 -4.46 30.62
N THR A 137 8.31 -4.22 29.80
CA THR A 137 8.69 -5.13 28.72
C THR A 137 9.53 -6.28 29.33
N PRO A 138 9.09 -7.53 29.23
CA PRO A 138 9.91 -8.68 29.65
C PRO A 138 11.28 -8.68 29.01
N GLU A 139 12.31 -9.13 29.72
CA GLU A 139 13.71 -9.14 29.27
C GLU A 139 13.88 -9.87 27.93
N GLU A 140 13.15 -10.97 27.72
CA GLU A 140 13.22 -11.77 26.47
C GLU A 140 12.74 -11.02 25.23
N PHE A 141 11.97 -9.92 25.39
CA PHE A 141 11.43 -9.09 24.30
C PHE A 141 12.11 -7.73 24.20
N LYS A 142 13.09 -7.43 25.04
CA LYS A 142 13.87 -6.21 24.92
C LYS A 142 14.71 -6.23 23.64
N ALA A 143 14.64 -5.15 22.88
CA ALA A 143 15.47 -4.99 21.72
C ALA A 143 16.95 -4.97 22.12
N ILE A 144 17.77 -5.77 21.43
CA ILE A 144 19.22 -5.69 21.56
C ILE A 144 19.67 -4.33 21.04
N PRO A 145 20.35 -3.51 21.84
CA PRO A 145 20.86 -2.23 21.36
C PRO A 145 21.78 -2.44 20.15
N PRO A 146 21.74 -1.62 19.12
CA PRO A 146 22.65 -1.74 18.00
C PRO A 146 24.10 -1.56 18.50
N GLU A 147 25.00 -2.44 18.10
CA GLU A 147 26.41 -2.44 18.50
C GLU A 147 27.12 -1.15 18.07
N THR A 148 26.67 -0.55 16.98
CA THR A 148 27.19 0.73 16.45
C THR A 148 26.17 1.85 16.64
N LYS A 149 26.56 2.89 17.39
CA LYS A 149 25.80 4.14 17.45
C LYS A 149 25.89 4.84 16.09
N SER A 150 24.74 5.11 15.47
CA SER A 150 24.70 5.93 14.26
C SER A 150 25.27 7.33 14.56
N SER A 151 26.17 7.81 13.71
CA SER A 151 26.68 9.18 13.78
C SER A 151 25.66 10.22 13.33
N ILE A 152 24.54 9.78 12.72
CA ILE A 152 23.50 10.64 12.21
C ILE A 152 22.47 10.88 13.32
N PRO A 153 22.17 12.13 13.70
CA PRO A 153 21.14 12.41 14.69
C PRO A 153 19.75 12.01 14.15
N ALA A 154 18.94 11.39 15.03
CA ALA A 154 17.64 10.82 14.66
C ALA A 154 16.71 11.84 13.97
N TRP A 155 16.75 13.12 14.33
CA TRP A 155 15.91 14.13 13.71
C TRP A 155 16.14 14.29 12.21
N LYS A 156 17.39 14.09 11.72
CA LYS A 156 17.71 14.16 10.28
C LYS A 156 17.06 13.01 9.51
N ALA A 157 17.02 11.82 10.11
CA ALA A 157 16.35 10.68 9.51
C ALA A 157 14.82 10.89 9.48
N ILE A 158 14.25 11.35 10.59
CA ILE A 158 12.82 11.65 10.72
C ILE A 158 12.40 12.77 9.75
N PHE A 159 13.25 13.79 9.57
CA PHE A 159 12.98 14.93 8.69
C PHE A 159 12.66 14.50 7.26
N THR A 160 13.39 13.55 6.70
CA THR A 160 13.15 13.07 5.33
C THR A 160 11.78 12.44 5.17
N TYR A 161 11.33 11.65 6.15
CA TYR A 161 10.00 11.08 6.14
C TYR A 161 8.91 12.13 6.39
N ALA A 162 9.12 13.06 7.32
CA ALA A 162 8.20 14.16 7.57
C ALA A 162 8.05 15.06 6.34
N LEU A 163 9.16 15.33 5.63
CA LEU A 163 9.13 16.06 4.37
C LEU A 163 8.30 15.33 3.31
N LEU A 164 8.43 14.02 3.21
CA LEU A 164 7.63 13.21 2.27
C LEU A 164 6.13 13.29 2.59
N LEU A 165 5.79 13.20 3.90
CA LEU A 165 4.40 13.30 4.36
C LEU A 165 3.74 14.64 3.99
N ILE A 166 4.52 15.72 3.96
CA ILE A 166 4.04 17.06 3.60
C ILE A 166 4.09 17.25 2.09
N ALA A 167 5.19 16.82 1.44
CA ALA A 167 5.41 17.07 0.02
C ALA A 167 4.39 16.36 -0.89
N LEU A 168 3.94 15.15 -0.54
CA LEU A 168 2.96 14.43 -1.36
C LEU A 168 1.60 15.13 -1.42
N PRO A 169 0.96 15.53 -0.30
CA PRO A 169 -0.25 16.34 -0.34
C PRO A 169 -0.05 17.68 -1.05
N CYS A 170 1.04 18.40 -0.74
CA CYS A 170 1.36 19.67 -1.40
C CYS A 170 1.51 19.50 -2.91
N ALA A 171 2.17 18.45 -3.38
CA ALA A 171 2.32 18.17 -4.80
C ALA A 171 0.98 17.79 -5.44
N ARG A 172 0.12 17.03 -4.76
CA ARG A 172 -1.22 16.67 -5.24
C ARG A 172 -2.07 17.87 -5.54
N PHE A 173 -2.07 18.86 -4.66
CA PHE A 173 -2.87 20.08 -4.83
C PHE A 173 -2.13 21.17 -5.62
N GLY A 174 -0.82 21.30 -5.42
CA GLY A 174 -0.01 22.36 -6.04
C GLY A 174 0.37 22.12 -7.50
N LEU A 175 0.47 20.84 -7.92
CA LEU A 175 0.83 20.48 -9.30
C LEU A 175 -0.39 20.35 -10.22
N VAL A 176 -1.62 20.48 -9.71
CA VAL A 176 -2.84 20.43 -10.53
C VAL A 176 -2.76 21.41 -11.70
N GLY A 177 -3.00 20.90 -12.91
CA GLY A 177 -2.91 21.70 -14.13
C GLY A 177 -1.51 21.82 -14.74
N THR A 178 -0.44 21.45 -14.03
CA THR A 178 0.92 21.46 -14.56
C THR A 178 1.18 20.33 -15.56
N TYR A 179 2.24 20.49 -16.36
CA TYR A 179 2.67 19.45 -17.32
C TYR A 179 2.96 18.11 -16.63
N VAL A 180 3.59 18.14 -15.46
CA VAL A 180 3.94 16.92 -14.68
C VAL A 180 2.67 16.20 -14.22
N TYR A 181 1.67 16.93 -13.77
CA TYR A 181 0.39 16.38 -13.34
C TYR A 181 -0.37 15.72 -14.51
N LYS A 182 -0.40 16.39 -15.68
CA LYS A 182 -1.05 15.87 -16.90
C LYS A 182 -0.42 14.59 -17.46
N ARG A 183 0.85 14.30 -17.13
CA ARG A 183 1.54 13.09 -17.55
C ARG A 183 1.11 11.84 -16.77
N GLY A 184 0.30 12.00 -15.75
CA GLY A 184 -0.27 10.91 -15.00
C GLY A 184 0.27 10.76 -13.58
N PHE A 185 -0.45 9.99 -12.81
CA PHE A 185 -0.28 9.78 -11.39
C PHE A 185 1.15 9.33 -11.00
N ALA A 186 1.70 8.33 -11.69
CA ALA A 186 3.03 7.81 -11.42
C ALA A 186 4.14 8.86 -11.63
N VAL A 187 3.97 9.77 -12.59
CA VAL A 187 4.98 10.78 -12.93
C VAL A 187 5.09 11.85 -11.85
N TRP A 188 3.97 12.43 -11.40
CA TRP A 188 4.03 13.47 -10.39
C TRP A 188 4.46 12.92 -9.00
N ILE A 189 4.04 11.70 -8.63
CA ILE A 189 4.52 11.04 -7.41
C ILE A 189 6.01 10.75 -7.50
N GLY A 190 6.46 10.12 -8.59
CA GLY A 190 7.88 9.80 -8.80
C GLY A 190 8.76 11.03 -8.74
N THR A 191 8.34 12.12 -9.39
CA THR A 191 9.05 13.40 -9.36
C THR A 191 9.10 13.98 -7.94
N THR A 192 7.99 13.96 -7.21
CA THR A 192 7.93 14.44 -5.82
C THR A 192 8.88 13.65 -4.92
N ILE A 193 8.87 12.31 -5.03
CA ILE A 193 9.77 11.45 -4.24
C ILE A 193 11.22 11.74 -4.57
N LEU A 194 11.59 11.90 -5.84
CA LEU A 194 12.96 12.26 -6.25
C LEU A 194 13.43 13.59 -5.64
N VAL A 195 12.56 14.62 -5.66
CA VAL A 195 12.87 15.91 -5.05
C VAL A 195 13.06 15.77 -3.54
N VAL A 196 12.18 15.05 -2.86
CA VAL A 196 12.28 14.80 -1.41
C VAL A 196 13.56 14.01 -1.07
N CYS A 197 13.89 12.98 -1.85
CA CYS A 197 15.13 12.23 -1.67
C CYS A 197 16.37 13.10 -1.86
N PHE A 198 16.35 14.01 -2.84
CA PHE A 198 17.46 14.96 -3.05
C PHE A 198 17.60 15.92 -1.85
N ILE A 199 16.52 16.53 -1.39
CA ILE A 199 16.54 17.40 -0.20
C ILE A 199 16.97 16.61 1.04
N GLY A 200 16.47 15.39 1.23
CA GLY A 200 16.89 14.50 2.30
C GLY A 200 18.40 14.21 2.26
N SER A 201 18.98 14.00 1.07
CA SER A 201 20.40 13.78 0.90
C SER A 201 21.24 15.01 1.28
N LEU A 202 20.73 16.22 1.02
CA LEU A 202 21.34 17.48 1.46
C LEU A 202 21.39 17.57 3.00
N VAL A 203 20.26 17.32 3.66
CA VAL A 203 20.15 17.38 5.12
C VAL A 203 21.00 16.32 5.82
N LEU A 204 21.07 15.13 5.23
CA LEU A 204 21.89 14.04 5.74
C LEU A 204 23.40 14.21 5.46
N GLY A 205 23.77 15.14 4.57
CA GLY A 205 25.18 15.36 4.18
C GLY A 205 25.72 14.34 3.16
N TYR A 206 24.85 13.57 2.50
CA TYR A 206 25.22 12.52 1.54
C TYR A 206 25.17 12.97 0.06
N THR A 207 25.12 14.23 -0.21
CA THR A 207 24.96 14.80 -1.56
C THR A 207 26.05 14.34 -2.53
N LYS A 208 27.28 14.23 -2.06
CA LYS A 208 28.43 13.77 -2.89
C LYS A 208 28.22 12.35 -3.44
N ASN A 209 27.47 11.52 -2.73
CA ASN A 209 27.18 10.14 -3.11
C ASN A 209 25.78 9.95 -3.71
N PHE A 210 24.99 11.02 -3.85
CA PHE A 210 23.61 10.94 -4.34
C PHE A 210 23.53 10.26 -5.71
N HIS A 211 24.39 10.63 -6.65
CA HIS A 211 24.47 10.02 -7.98
C HIS A 211 24.74 8.50 -7.93
N LYS A 212 25.59 8.06 -6.99
CA LYS A 212 25.87 6.63 -6.79
C LYS A 212 24.63 5.90 -6.25
N CYS A 213 23.92 6.51 -5.29
CA CYS A 213 22.66 5.95 -4.76
C CYS A 213 21.61 5.85 -5.86
N VAL A 214 21.47 6.87 -6.71
CA VAL A 214 20.54 6.84 -7.85
C VAL A 214 20.92 5.73 -8.83
N ALA A 215 22.22 5.60 -9.18
CA ALA A 215 22.69 4.55 -10.08
C ALA A 215 22.44 3.13 -9.53
N ILE A 216 22.70 2.90 -8.23
CA ILE A 216 22.44 1.62 -7.56
C ILE A 216 20.93 1.33 -7.55
N SER A 217 20.11 2.33 -7.21
CA SER A 217 18.64 2.20 -7.22
C SER A 217 18.14 1.86 -8.62
N PHE A 218 18.64 2.55 -9.64
CA PHE A 218 18.26 2.29 -11.03
C PHE A 218 18.62 0.87 -11.44
N LYS A 219 19.82 0.40 -11.11
CA LYS A 219 20.26 -0.96 -11.40
C LYS A 219 19.38 -2.01 -10.68
N SER A 220 18.99 -1.77 -9.44
CA SER A 220 18.15 -2.70 -8.68
C SER A 220 16.70 -2.75 -9.19
N VAL A 221 16.19 -1.69 -9.82
CA VAL A 221 14.82 -1.60 -10.34
C VAL A 221 14.68 -2.22 -11.74
N ILE A 222 15.79 -2.32 -12.51
CA ILE A 222 15.74 -2.85 -13.89
C ILE A 222 15.06 -4.24 -13.95
N GLY A 223 15.42 -5.15 -13.05
CA GLY A 223 14.81 -6.48 -13.00
C GLY A 223 13.30 -6.42 -12.79
N ALA A 224 12.84 -5.56 -11.89
CA ALA A 224 11.42 -5.36 -11.64
C ALA A 224 10.68 -4.73 -12.83
N LEU A 225 11.31 -3.76 -13.51
CA LEU A 225 10.75 -3.15 -14.72
C LEU A 225 10.60 -4.16 -15.87
N ILE A 226 11.62 -4.99 -16.09
CA ILE A 226 11.57 -6.06 -17.08
C ILE A 226 10.46 -7.04 -16.75
N ALA A 227 10.39 -7.51 -15.51
CA ALA A 227 9.33 -8.41 -15.06
C ALA A 227 7.94 -7.81 -15.27
N MET A 228 7.73 -6.56 -14.89
CA MET A 228 6.45 -5.87 -15.08
C MET A 228 6.08 -5.72 -16.57
N ALA A 229 7.04 -5.41 -17.43
CA ALA A 229 6.81 -5.29 -18.87
C ALA A 229 6.36 -6.64 -19.48
N PHE A 230 7.04 -7.73 -19.13
CA PHE A 230 6.64 -9.06 -19.59
C PHE A 230 5.31 -9.52 -19.02
N LEU A 231 5.03 -9.26 -17.74
CA LEU A 231 3.76 -9.60 -17.10
C LEU A 231 2.59 -8.81 -17.71
N SER A 232 2.78 -7.52 -17.97
CA SER A 232 1.76 -6.71 -18.66
C SER A 232 1.50 -7.23 -20.08
N GLY A 233 2.56 -7.61 -20.81
CA GLY A 233 2.43 -8.24 -22.13
C GLY A 233 1.70 -9.58 -22.07
N LEU A 234 2.02 -10.42 -21.07
CA LEU A 234 1.33 -11.69 -20.84
C LEU A 234 -0.15 -11.48 -20.54
N ALA A 235 -0.47 -10.53 -19.65
CA ALA A 235 -1.84 -10.17 -19.31
C ALA A 235 -2.64 -9.76 -20.56
N GLU A 236 -2.05 -8.92 -21.41
CA GLU A 236 -2.69 -8.49 -22.66
C GLU A 236 -2.92 -9.64 -23.65
N VAL A 237 -1.96 -10.55 -23.77
CA VAL A 237 -2.13 -11.78 -24.59
C VAL A 237 -3.24 -12.66 -24.04
N MET A 238 -3.29 -12.88 -22.72
CA MET A 238 -4.34 -13.69 -22.08
C MET A 238 -5.73 -13.08 -22.26
N LYS A 239 -5.81 -11.75 -22.20
CA LYS A 239 -7.03 -10.99 -22.41
C LYS A 239 -7.52 -11.08 -23.86
N THR A 240 -6.66 -10.74 -24.83
CA THR A 240 -7.01 -10.80 -26.27
C THR A 240 -7.32 -12.21 -26.75
N ALA A 241 -6.68 -13.22 -26.18
CA ALA A 241 -6.99 -14.63 -26.45
C ALA A 241 -8.27 -15.13 -25.75
N GLY A 242 -8.94 -14.31 -24.94
CA GLY A 242 -10.13 -14.71 -24.19
C GLY A 242 -9.88 -15.68 -23.03
N MET A 243 -8.61 -15.97 -22.70
CA MET A 243 -8.25 -16.95 -21.67
C MET A 243 -8.74 -16.53 -20.29
N LEU A 244 -8.69 -15.24 -19.96
CA LEU A 244 -9.18 -14.72 -18.68
C LEU A 244 -10.68 -14.93 -18.51
N SER A 245 -11.45 -14.69 -19.58
CA SER A 245 -12.91 -14.89 -19.58
C SER A 245 -13.27 -16.38 -19.41
N ILE A 246 -12.55 -17.29 -20.06
CA ILE A 246 -12.75 -18.74 -19.93
C ILE A 246 -12.43 -19.18 -18.50
N LEU A 247 -11.31 -18.70 -17.95
CA LEU A 247 -10.88 -19.04 -16.60
C LEU A 247 -11.89 -18.53 -15.56
N ALA A 248 -12.35 -17.28 -15.70
CA ALA A 248 -13.33 -16.68 -14.80
C ALA A 248 -14.66 -17.47 -14.82
N LYS A 249 -15.16 -17.81 -16.01
CA LYS A 249 -16.38 -18.63 -16.17
C LYS A 249 -16.23 -20.03 -15.58
N ALA A 250 -15.10 -20.68 -15.83
CA ALA A 250 -14.82 -22.00 -15.25
C ALA A 250 -14.76 -21.96 -13.73
N LEU A 251 -14.12 -20.93 -13.15
CA LEU A 251 -14.07 -20.74 -11.71
C LEU A 251 -15.45 -20.46 -11.11
N ALA A 252 -16.21 -19.57 -11.74
CA ALA A 252 -17.58 -19.25 -11.31
C ALA A 252 -18.48 -20.48 -11.34
N ALA A 253 -18.34 -21.34 -12.35
CA ALA A 253 -19.10 -22.58 -12.47
C ALA A 253 -18.76 -23.60 -11.36
N VAL A 254 -17.49 -23.68 -10.96
CA VAL A 254 -17.03 -24.61 -9.92
C VAL A 254 -17.39 -24.10 -8.50
N VAL A 255 -17.21 -22.82 -8.27
CA VAL A 255 -17.28 -22.20 -6.92
C VAL A 255 -18.67 -21.62 -6.64
N GLY A 256 -19.43 -21.28 -7.66
CA GLY A 256 -20.78 -20.72 -7.53
C GLY A 256 -20.81 -19.51 -6.59
N ASN A 257 -21.73 -19.54 -5.62
CA ASN A 257 -21.88 -18.47 -4.63
C ASN A 257 -20.66 -18.27 -3.68
N GLY A 258 -19.72 -19.21 -3.67
CA GLY A 258 -18.46 -19.10 -2.93
C GLY A 258 -17.36 -18.31 -3.65
N TYR A 259 -17.63 -17.78 -4.85
CA TYR A 259 -16.65 -17.02 -5.64
C TYR A 259 -15.94 -15.89 -4.87
N PRO A 260 -16.62 -15.10 -4.01
CA PRO A 260 -15.94 -14.06 -3.23
C PRO A 260 -14.83 -14.60 -2.33
N ALA A 261 -15.00 -15.81 -1.78
CA ALA A 261 -13.96 -16.45 -0.98
C ALA A 261 -12.81 -16.97 -1.85
N ALA A 262 -13.12 -17.55 -3.02
CA ALA A 262 -12.10 -18.00 -3.97
C ALA A 262 -11.30 -16.85 -4.56
N ALA A 263 -11.89 -15.68 -4.79
CA ALA A 263 -11.23 -14.49 -5.30
C ALA A 263 -10.06 -14.04 -4.40
N VAL A 264 -10.14 -14.25 -3.10
CA VAL A 264 -9.05 -13.96 -2.16
C VAL A 264 -7.82 -14.82 -2.49
N PHE A 265 -8.01 -16.13 -2.73
CA PHE A 265 -6.91 -17.03 -3.09
C PHE A 265 -6.33 -16.71 -4.46
N ILE A 266 -7.16 -16.33 -5.42
CA ILE A 266 -6.72 -15.90 -6.76
C ILE A 266 -5.86 -14.64 -6.66
N GLY A 267 -6.30 -13.65 -5.90
CA GLY A 267 -5.53 -12.43 -5.63
C GLY A 267 -4.18 -12.72 -4.93
N CYS A 268 -4.18 -13.66 -3.98
CA CYS A 268 -2.94 -14.11 -3.33
C CYS A 268 -1.99 -14.78 -4.34
N LEU A 269 -2.49 -15.68 -5.17
CA LEU A 269 -1.69 -16.32 -6.21
C LEU A 269 -1.17 -15.30 -7.23
N GLY A 270 -2.01 -14.37 -7.65
CA GLY A 270 -1.62 -13.28 -8.54
C GLY A 270 -0.48 -12.43 -7.96
N SER A 271 -0.60 -12.03 -6.70
CA SER A 271 0.44 -11.27 -6.01
C SER A 271 1.72 -12.07 -5.79
N PHE A 272 1.61 -13.36 -5.55
CA PHE A 272 2.75 -14.27 -5.44
C PHE A 272 3.49 -14.41 -6.78
N MET A 273 2.76 -14.61 -7.87
CA MET A 273 3.35 -14.77 -9.22
C MET A 273 4.01 -13.48 -9.71
N THR A 274 3.36 -12.34 -9.50
CA THR A 274 3.85 -11.03 -9.99
C THR A 274 4.86 -10.37 -9.05
N GLY A 275 4.95 -10.84 -7.80
CA GLY A 275 5.76 -10.21 -6.75
C GLY A 275 5.28 -8.83 -6.31
N THR A 276 4.16 -8.34 -6.86
CA THR A 276 3.58 -7.04 -6.51
C THR A 276 2.06 -7.07 -6.54
N THR A 277 1.44 -6.35 -5.61
CA THR A 277 -0.03 -6.18 -5.60
C THR A 277 -0.50 -5.38 -6.83
N LEU A 278 0.29 -4.42 -7.31
CA LEU A 278 -0.01 -3.66 -8.52
C LEU A 278 -0.09 -4.57 -9.74
N GLY A 279 0.92 -5.44 -9.93
CA GLY A 279 0.93 -6.40 -11.04
C GLY A 279 -0.27 -7.35 -10.98
N SER A 280 -0.60 -7.86 -9.80
CA SER A 280 -1.78 -8.70 -9.60
C SER A 280 -3.07 -7.97 -9.97
N ASN A 281 -3.23 -6.73 -9.53
CA ASN A 281 -4.41 -5.93 -9.83
C ASN A 281 -4.57 -5.66 -11.33
N ILE A 282 -3.49 -5.35 -12.03
CA ILE A 282 -3.54 -5.14 -13.48
C ILE A 282 -3.92 -6.43 -14.22
N MET A 283 -3.47 -7.59 -13.74
CA MET A 283 -3.72 -8.87 -14.41
C MET A 283 -5.09 -9.47 -14.12
N PHE A 284 -5.60 -9.32 -12.90
CA PHE A 284 -6.77 -10.08 -12.43
C PHE A 284 -7.99 -9.21 -12.10
N HIS A 285 -7.92 -7.89 -12.28
CA HIS A 285 -9.07 -7.01 -12.09
C HIS A 285 -10.01 -6.91 -13.32
N PRO A 286 -9.52 -7.04 -14.55
CA PRO A 286 -10.41 -7.05 -15.73
C PRO A 286 -11.32 -8.28 -15.78
#